data_11dea5cf48f061203d62a7679aca490c
#
_entry.id   11dea5cf48f061203d62a7679aca490c
#
_cell.length_a   1.000
_cell.length_b   1.000
_cell.length_c   1.000
_cell.angle_alpha   90.00
_cell.angle_beta   90.00
_cell.angle_gamma   90.00
#
_symmetry.space_group_name_H-M   'P 1'
#
loop_
_entity.id
_entity.type
_entity.pdbx_description
1 polymer ?
#
loop_
_entity_poly.entity_id
_entity_poly.type
_entity_poly.pdbx_seq_one_letter_code
_entity_poly.pdbx_strand_id
1 'polypeptide(L)'
;MSKQDDGHSSSSTLQPMVIIFGLILVCAVVLGLLIAKPAGEATVPVVANVEKNIAPVAAVEVAAASDVHVEKTGAEVVKGGCAMCHAAGLMSAPIIGDKAQWEPRIAQGYDVLVKNAINGIRTMPAKGGNPSLTDAEVAAAVVDMANQSGASFEVAKPAEAVPAS
;
A
#
# COMPACT_ATOMS: atom_id res chain seq x y z
N MET A 1 -69.15 27.91 -28.87
CA MET A 1 -69.16 26.46 -28.45
C MET A 1 -68.07 25.80 -29.27
N SER A 2 -66.89 25.61 -28.66
CA SER A 2 -65.80 24.88 -29.28
C SER A 2 -65.23 23.94 -28.22
N LYS A 3 -65.41 22.65 -28.46
CA LYS A 3 -64.99 21.57 -27.60
C LYS A 3 -63.55 21.25 -27.95
N GLN A 4 -62.63 21.43 -27.00
CA GLN A 4 -61.26 20.95 -27.12
C GLN A 4 -61.18 19.56 -26.54
N ASP A 5 -60.82 18.60 -27.39
CA ASP A 5 -60.50 17.23 -27.02
C ASP A 5 -59.01 17.17 -26.69
N ASP A 6 -58.71 17.05 -25.39
CA ASP A 6 -57.35 16.82 -24.89
C ASP A 6 -57.01 15.36 -24.99
N GLY A 7 -56.43 14.97 -26.15
CA GLY A 7 -55.84 13.65 -26.34
C GLY A 7 -54.52 13.50 -25.53
N HIS A 8 -54.62 13.00 -24.29
CA HIS A 8 -53.48 12.68 -23.48
C HIS A 8 -52.78 11.43 -23.97
N SER A 9 -51.72 11.61 -24.76
CA SER A 9 -50.86 10.52 -25.24
C SER A 9 -50.08 9.92 -24.07
N SER A 10 -50.56 8.77 -23.58
CA SER A 10 -49.98 8.01 -22.45
C SER A 10 -48.78 7.14 -22.83
N SER A 11 -48.05 7.44 -23.91
CA SER A 11 -46.95 6.58 -24.40
C SER A 11 -45.53 7.12 -24.12
N SER A 12 -45.40 8.26 -23.43
CA SER A 12 -44.09 8.93 -23.24
C SER A 12 -43.28 8.43 -22.05
N THR A 13 -43.86 7.74 -21.08
CA THR A 13 -43.18 7.32 -19.84
C THR A 13 -42.67 5.86 -19.85
N LEU A 14 -43.22 5.03 -20.72
CA LEU A 14 -42.79 3.63 -20.83
C LEU A 14 -41.46 3.45 -21.57
N GLN A 15 -41.18 4.32 -22.54
CA GLN A 15 -39.99 4.20 -23.39
C GLN A 15 -38.66 4.43 -22.62
N PRO A 16 -38.51 5.43 -21.71
CA PRO A 16 -37.28 5.56 -20.93
C PRO A 16 -37.08 4.43 -19.92
N MET A 17 -38.14 3.88 -19.35
CA MET A 17 -38.01 2.75 -18.41
C MET A 17 -37.49 1.49 -19.10
N VAL A 18 -37.93 1.18 -20.30
CA VAL A 18 -37.47 -0.01 -21.06
C VAL A 18 -35.97 0.14 -21.42
N ILE A 19 -35.53 1.34 -21.76
CA ILE A 19 -34.11 1.61 -22.07
C ILE A 19 -33.24 1.44 -20.81
N ILE A 20 -33.69 1.95 -19.67
CA ILE A 20 -32.95 1.83 -18.40
C ILE A 20 -32.84 0.37 -17.95
N PHE A 21 -33.92 -0.39 -18.02
CA PHE A 21 -33.89 -1.83 -17.71
C PHE A 21 -33.00 -2.61 -18.68
N GLY A 22 -33.02 -2.28 -19.98
CA GLY A 22 -32.13 -2.87 -20.97
C GLY A 22 -30.65 -2.61 -20.68
N LEU A 23 -30.29 -1.38 -20.29
CA LEU A 23 -28.92 -1.01 -19.91
C LEU A 23 -28.45 -1.73 -18.65
N ILE A 24 -29.31 -1.84 -17.64
CA ILE A 24 -28.98 -2.57 -16.39
C ILE A 24 -28.71 -4.04 -16.68
N LEU A 25 -29.53 -4.66 -17.55
CA LEU A 25 -29.40 -6.07 -17.91
C LEU A 25 -28.11 -6.33 -18.70
N VAL A 26 -27.75 -5.45 -19.62
CA VAL A 26 -26.48 -5.52 -20.37
C VAL A 26 -25.29 -5.34 -19.42
N CYS A 27 -25.33 -4.39 -18.50
CA CYS A 27 -24.27 -4.20 -17.52
C CYS A 27 -24.10 -5.43 -16.61
N ALA A 28 -25.20 -6.06 -16.18
CA ALA A 28 -25.14 -7.27 -15.36
C ALA A 28 -24.51 -8.46 -16.11
N VAL A 29 -24.84 -8.62 -17.39
CA VAL A 29 -24.24 -9.66 -18.24
C VAL A 29 -22.74 -9.41 -18.47
N VAL A 30 -22.36 -8.17 -18.78
CA VAL A 30 -20.95 -7.80 -18.98
C VAL A 30 -20.15 -8.00 -17.69
N LEU A 31 -20.69 -7.57 -16.55
CA LEU A 31 -20.06 -7.78 -15.25
C LEU A 31 -19.94 -9.27 -14.92
N GLY A 32 -20.95 -10.08 -15.20
CA GLY A 32 -20.91 -11.52 -15.02
C GLY A 32 -19.84 -12.20 -15.88
N LEU A 33 -19.67 -11.76 -17.14
CA LEU A 33 -18.63 -12.27 -18.04
C LEU A 33 -17.22 -11.86 -17.62
N LEU A 34 -17.05 -10.69 -16.99
CA LEU A 34 -15.76 -10.22 -16.48
C LEU A 34 -15.33 -10.92 -15.18
N ILE A 35 -16.30 -11.41 -14.39
CA ILE A 35 -16.04 -12.11 -13.12
C ILE A 35 -15.86 -13.62 -13.35
N ALA A 36 -16.41 -14.18 -14.42
CA ALA A 36 -16.25 -15.57 -14.80
C ALA A 36 -14.85 -15.83 -15.41
N LYS A 37 -13.78 -15.64 -14.63
CA LYS A 37 -12.51 -16.29 -14.93
C LYS A 37 -12.69 -17.79 -14.69
N PRO A 38 -12.45 -18.65 -15.69
CA PRO A 38 -12.36 -20.07 -15.42
C PRO A 38 -11.19 -20.28 -14.47
N ALA A 39 -11.46 -20.82 -13.30
CA ALA A 39 -10.44 -21.34 -12.41
C ALA A 39 -9.73 -22.45 -13.19
N GLY A 40 -8.55 -22.12 -13.74
CA GLY A 40 -7.64 -23.11 -14.29
C GLY A 40 -7.25 -24.03 -13.14
N GLU A 41 -7.74 -25.23 -13.20
CA GLU A 41 -7.35 -26.36 -12.37
C GLU A 41 -5.86 -26.59 -12.60
N ALA A 42 -5.02 -26.04 -11.72
CA ALA A 42 -3.63 -26.42 -11.63
C ALA A 42 -3.61 -27.84 -11.05
N THR A 43 -3.71 -28.84 -11.90
CA THR A 43 -3.34 -30.22 -11.57
C THR A 43 -1.84 -30.22 -11.27
N VAL A 44 -1.52 -30.15 -9.98
CA VAL A 44 -0.20 -30.44 -9.47
C VAL A 44 0.05 -31.91 -9.76
N PRO A 45 1.09 -32.30 -10.51
CA PRO A 45 1.47 -33.70 -10.64
C PRO A 45 1.99 -34.16 -9.30
N VAL A 46 1.12 -34.83 -8.52
CA VAL A 46 1.47 -35.47 -7.28
C VAL A 46 2.34 -36.69 -7.58
N VAL A 47 3.59 -36.58 -7.12
CA VAL A 47 4.39 -37.63 -6.56
C VAL A 47 4.53 -38.95 -7.32
N ALA A 48 5.50 -39.03 -8.19
CA ALA A 48 6.06 -40.31 -8.61
C ALA A 48 7.60 -40.32 -8.54
N ASN A 49 8.23 -39.66 -7.57
CA ASN A 49 9.68 -39.77 -7.34
C ASN A 49 10.12 -39.36 -5.92
N VAL A 50 9.29 -39.58 -4.90
CA VAL A 50 9.67 -39.23 -3.53
C VAL A 50 10.62 -40.25 -2.90
N GLU A 51 10.67 -41.50 -3.40
CA GLU A 51 11.48 -42.55 -2.77
C GLU A 51 12.94 -42.61 -3.25
N LYS A 52 13.37 -41.85 -4.24
CA LYS A 52 14.74 -41.93 -4.75
C LYS A 52 15.68 -40.83 -4.22
N ASN A 53 15.21 -39.92 -3.42
CA ASN A 53 16.00 -38.78 -2.90
C ASN A 53 16.17 -38.79 -1.38
N ILE A 54 15.97 -39.92 -0.71
CA ILE A 54 16.38 -40.10 0.68
C ILE A 54 17.78 -40.75 0.71
N ALA A 55 18.73 -40.11 0.08
CA ALA A 55 20.12 -40.33 0.43
C ALA A 55 20.42 -39.38 1.59
N PRO A 56 21.06 -39.85 2.70
CA PRO A 56 21.51 -38.93 3.74
C PRO A 56 22.58 -38.02 3.10
N VAL A 57 22.19 -36.83 2.72
CA VAL A 57 23.14 -35.78 2.38
C VAL A 57 23.90 -35.50 3.67
N ALA A 58 25.18 -35.89 3.64
CA ALA A 58 26.14 -35.52 4.64
C ALA A 58 25.92 -34.10 5.11
N ALA A 59 26.01 -33.90 6.42
CA ALA A 59 25.87 -32.64 7.12
C ALA A 59 26.16 -31.43 6.22
N VAL A 60 25.12 -30.80 5.70
CA VAL A 60 25.21 -29.43 5.24
C VAL A 60 25.42 -28.64 6.52
N GLU A 61 26.63 -28.21 6.79
CA GLU A 61 26.85 -27.08 7.65
C GLU A 61 25.99 -25.98 7.03
N VAL A 62 24.85 -25.72 7.68
CA VAL A 62 24.12 -24.50 7.47
C VAL A 62 25.05 -23.41 8.01
N ALA A 63 26.01 -22.98 7.19
CA ALA A 63 26.57 -21.66 7.38
C ALA A 63 25.32 -20.78 7.48
N ALA A 64 25.09 -20.24 8.68
CA ALA A 64 24.03 -19.29 8.90
C ALA A 64 24.13 -18.32 7.73
N ALA A 65 23.18 -18.42 6.79
CA ALA A 65 23.00 -17.41 5.80
C ALA A 65 22.69 -16.19 6.65
N SER A 66 23.71 -15.37 6.86
CA SER A 66 23.52 -14.02 7.34
C SER A 66 22.58 -13.46 6.29
N ASP A 67 21.31 -13.33 6.65
CA ASP A 67 20.36 -12.55 5.87
C ASP A 67 21.00 -11.18 5.75
N VAL A 68 21.72 -10.98 4.65
CA VAL A 68 22.28 -9.68 4.32
C VAL A 68 21.06 -8.83 4.02
N HIS A 69 20.55 -8.19 5.06
CA HIS A 69 19.49 -7.21 4.91
C HIS A 69 20.04 -6.07 4.05
N VAL A 70 19.64 -6.07 2.78
CA VAL A 70 19.98 -4.96 1.88
C VAL A 70 19.12 -3.78 2.30
N GLU A 71 19.74 -2.78 2.92
CA GLU A 71 19.04 -1.57 3.37
C GLU A 71 18.42 -0.83 2.17
N LYS A 72 17.12 -0.54 2.29
CA LYS A 72 16.37 0.23 1.31
C LYS A 72 16.63 1.72 1.49
N THR A 73 16.62 2.43 0.38
CA THR A 73 16.65 3.90 0.41
C THR A 73 15.36 4.47 1.01
N GLY A 74 15.43 5.71 1.52
CA GLY A 74 14.24 6.38 2.06
C GLY A 74 13.07 6.43 1.07
N ALA A 75 13.35 6.74 -0.19
CA ALA A 75 12.33 6.76 -1.25
C ALA A 75 11.69 5.39 -1.51
N GLU A 76 12.46 4.31 -1.45
CA GLU A 76 11.93 2.94 -1.60
C GLU A 76 11.04 2.57 -0.43
N VAL A 77 11.43 2.91 0.79
CA VAL A 77 10.63 2.68 2.00
C VAL A 77 9.32 3.48 1.94
N VAL A 78 9.40 4.76 1.55
CA VAL A 78 8.23 5.63 1.38
C VAL A 78 7.26 5.02 0.37
N LYS A 79 7.76 4.64 -0.80
CA LYS A 79 6.95 4.02 -1.86
C LYS A 79 6.37 2.67 -1.43
N GLY A 80 7.13 1.89 -0.66
CA GLY A 80 6.75 0.55 -0.24
C GLY A 80 5.67 0.48 0.84
N GLY A 81 5.46 1.56 1.61
CA GLY A 81 4.51 1.53 2.71
C GLY A 81 4.01 2.90 3.18
N CYS A 82 4.90 3.84 3.45
CA CYS A 82 4.53 5.13 4.07
C CYS A 82 3.55 5.94 3.20
N ALA A 83 3.74 5.93 1.88
CA ALA A 83 2.89 6.63 0.93
C ALA A 83 1.42 6.19 0.98
N MET A 84 1.13 4.98 1.45
CA MET A 84 -0.24 4.50 1.60
C MET A 84 -1.10 5.46 2.44
N CYS A 85 -0.53 6.02 3.50
CA CYS A 85 -1.21 7.00 4.35
C CYS A 85 -0.78 8.44 4.03
N HIS A 86 0.53 8.67 3.81
CA HIS A 86 1.09 10.00 3.67
C HIS A 86 0.92 10.63 2.28
N ALA A 87 0.56 9.88 1.24
CA ALA A 87 0.24 10.48 -0.06
C ALA A 87 -1.14 11.14 -0.08
N ALA A 88 -2.12 10.59 0.62
CA ALA A 88 -3.51 11.04 0.59
C ALA A 88 -4.02 11.59 1.93
N GLY A 89 -3.19 11.63 2.97
CA GLY A 89 -3.58 12.11 4.31
C GLY A 89 -4.50 11.16 5.06
N LEU A 90 -4.45 9.87 4.78
CA LEU A 90 -5.28 8.88 5.48
C LEU A 90 -4.97 8.88 6.97
N MET A 91 -6.00 8.67 7.80
CA MET A 91 -5.90 8.63 9.26
C MET A 91 -5.25 9.90 9.86
N SER A 92 -5.43 11.05 9.23
CA SER A 92 -4.81 12.34 9.60
C SER A 92 -3.27 12.34 9.48
N ALA A 93 -2.70 11.49 8.62
CA ALA A 93 -1.29 11.54 8.29
C ALA A 93 -0.96 12.84 7.56
N PRO A 94 0.16 13.50 7.86
CA PRO A 94 0.57 14.68 7.10
C PRO A 94 0.92 14.30 5.67
N ILE A 95 0.37 15.04 4.71
CA ILE A 95 0.54 14.78 3.29
C ILE A 95 1.95 15.16 2.85
N ILE A 96 2.64 14.27 2.15
CA ILE A 96 3.98 14.53 1.59
C ILE A 96 3.90 15.73 0.63
N GLY A 97 4.80 16.69 0.80
CA GLY A 97 4.84 17.93 0.01
C GLY A 97 3.98 19.07 0.57
N ASP A 98 3.07 18.81 1.51
CA ASP A 98 2.29 19.85 2.17
C ASP A 98 3.11 20.52 3.28
N LYS A 99 3.76 21.61 2.95
CA LYS A 99 4.61 22.35 3.87
C LYS A 99 3.89 22.80 5.14
N ALA A 100 2.65 23.24 5.03
CA ALA A 100 1.88 23.73 6.17
C ALA A 100 1.59 22.63 7.20
N GLN A 101 1.32 21.42 6.73
CA GLN A 101 1.14 20.28 7.61
C GLN A 101 2.47 19.79 8.20
N TRP A 102 3.57 19.90 7.49
CA TRP A 102 4.87 19.41 7.92
C TRP A 102 5.65 20.40 8.78
N GLU A 103 5.50 21.70 8.59
CA GLU A 103 6.21 22.74 9.32
C GLU A 103 6.21 22.56 10.85
N PRO A 104 5.06 22.35 11.54
CA PRO A 104 5.05 22.17 12.99
C PRO A 104 5.69 20.86 13.45
N ARG A 105 5.87 19.91 12.53
CA ARG A 105 6.58 18.66 12.80
C ARG A 105 8.08 18.85 12.60
N ILE A 106 8.48 19.43 11.50
CA ILE A 106 9.88 19.76 11.17
C ILE A 106 10.51 20.63 12.28
N ALA A 107 9.74 21.57 12.82
CA ALA A 107 10.16 22.41 13.93
C ALA A 107 10.51 21.64 15.22
N GLN A 108 10.05 20.40 15.39
CA GLN A 108 10.41 19.54 16.52
C GLN A 108 11.82 18.93 16.37
N GLY A 109 12.38 18.99 15.18
CA GLY A 109 13.71 18.46 14.87
C GLY A 109 13.70 17.00 14.41
N TYR A 110 14.79 16.62 13.76
CA TYR A 110 15.00 15.31 13.15
C TYR A 110 14.79 14.15 14.13
N ASP A 111 15.43 14.21 15.31
CA ASP A 111 15.41 13.10 16.27
C ASP A 111 13.99 12.78 16.76
N VAL A 112 13.18 13.82 16.97
CA VAL A 112 11.80 13.66 17.43
C VAL A 112 10.94 13.01 16.32
N LEU A 113 11.12 13.43 15.07
CA LEU A 113 10.41 12.86 13.95
C LEU A 113 10.74 11.38 13.78
N VAL A 114 12.02 11.05 13.78
CA VAL A 114 12.48 9.65 13.62
C VAL A 114 11.99 8.80 14.77
N LYS A 115 12.13 9.26 16.02
CA LYS A 115 11.63 8.55 17.21
C LYS A 115 10.12 8.27 17.12
N ASN A 116 9.36 9.26 16.69
CA ASN A 116 7.91 9.12 16.53
C ASN A 116 7.55 8.10 15.42
N ALA A 117 8.32 8.07 14.34
CA ALA A 117 8.08 7.12 13.24
C ALA A 117 8.46 5.69 13.65
N ILE A 118 9.55 5.50 14.40
CA ILE A 118 9.99 4.19 14.90
C ILE A 118 8.99 3.61 15.90
N ASN A 119 8.55 4.43 16.86
CA ASN A 119 7.70 3.97 17.96
C ASN A 119 6.21 4.07 17.67
N GLY A 120 5.82 4.76 16.62
CA GLY A 120 4.45 5.13 16.34
C GLY A 120 4.00 6.39 17.10
N ILE A 121 3.02 7.08 16.56
CA ILE A 121 2.44 8.28 17.17
C ILE A 121 0.96 8.42 16.81
N ARG A 122 0.08 8.57 17.80
CA ARG A 122 -1.37 8.67 17.61
C ARG A 122 -1.90 7.47 16.81
N THR A 123 -2.42 7.72 15.60
CA THR A 123 -2.93 6.70 14.68
C THR A 123 -1.87 6.06 13.81
N MET A 124 -0.67 6.61 13.76
CA MET A 124 0.45 6.03 13.02
C MET A 124 1.04 4.86 13.82
N PRO A 125 1.03 3.64 13.29
CA PRO A 125 1.67 2.51 13.94
C PRO A 125 3.21 2.62 13.92
N ALA A 126 3.88 1.90 14.82
CA ALA A 126 5.33 1.80 14.83
C ALA A 126 5.86 1.36 13.46
N LYS A 127 6.91 2.06 12.98
CA LYS A 127 7.53 1.81 11.67
C LYS A 127 6.54 1.79 10.50
N GLY A 128 5.45 2.57 10.61
CA GLY A 128 4.39 2.58 9.61
C GLY A 128 3.64 1.24 9.47
N GLY A 129 3.71 0.38 10.48
CA GLY A 129 3.10 -0.96 10.49
C GLY A 129 3.96 -2.05 9.87
N ASN A 130 5.21 -1.76 9.49
CA ASN A 130 6.14 -2.74 8.97
C ASN A 130 7.30 -3.02 9.95
N PRO A 131 7.21 -4.04 10.80
CA PRO A 131 8.23 -4.36 11.78
C PRO A 131 9.56 -4.86 11.18
N SER A 132 9.56 -5.24 9.89
CA SER A 132 10.77 -5.71 9.20
C SER A 132 11.72 -4.57 8.80
N LEU A 133 11.26 -3.31 8.85
CA LEU A 133 12.12 -2.17 8.58
C LEU A 133 13.12 -1.96 9.72
N THR A 134 14.37 -1.71 9.35
CA THR A 134 15.39 -1.23 10.32
C THR A 134 15.07 0.19 10.74
N ASP A 135 15.61 0.61 11.87
CA ASP A 135 15.48 2.00 12.34
C ASP A 135 16.15 2.98 11.38
N ALA A 136 17.25 2.56 10.73
CA ALA A 136 17.94 3.33 9.71
C ALA A 136 17.08 3.55 8.46
N GLU A 137 16.38 2.52 7.99
CA GLU A 137 15.44 2.62 6.87
C GLU A 137 14.26 3.56 7.19
N VAL A 138 13.72 3.48 8.41
CA VAL A 138 12.67 4.40 8.87
C VAL A 138 13.19 5.84 8.94
N ALA A 139 14.40 6.04 9.46
CA ALA A 139 15.02 7.35 9.50
C ALA A 139 15.22 7.94 8.10
N ALA A 140 15.71 7.13 7.15
CA ALA A 140 15.86 7.54 5.76
C ALA A 140 14.51 7.93 5.12
N ALA A 141 13.45 7.19 5.41
CA ALA A 141 12.09 7.51 4.94
C ALA A 141 11.56 8.83 5.54
N VAL A 142 11.82 9.08 6.81
CA VAL A 142 11.45 10.35 7.48
C VAL A 142 12.16 11.53 6.82
N VAL A 143 13.47 11.40 6.54
CA VAL A 143 14.25 12.42 5.82
C VAL A 143 13.66 12.70 4.44
N ASP A 144 13.36 11.64 3.68
CA ASP A 144 12.80 11.76 2.34
C ASP A 144 11.46 12.52 2.35
N MET A 145 10.53 12.14 3.21
CA MET A 145 9.23 12.81 3.32
C MET A 145 9.32 14.24 3.84
N ALA A 146 10.15 14.48 4.86
CA ALA A 146 10.32 15.80 5.44
C ALA A 146 10.96 16.77 4.44
N ASN A 147 11.99 16.35 3.71
CA ASN A 147 12.67 17.17 2.73
C ASN A 147 11.78 17.51 1.53
N GLN A 148 10.97 16.59 1.06
CA GLN A 148 9.91 16.87 0.07
C GLN A 148 8.91 17.91 0.59
N SER A 149 8.79 18.04 1.90
CA SER A 149 7.81 18.91 2.57
C SER A 149 8.44 20.20 3.15
N GLY A 150 9.69 20.50 2.80
CA GLY A 150 10.34 21.77 3.12
C GLY A 150 11.40 21.72 4.22
N ALA A 151 11.77 20.54 4.70
CA ALA A 151 12.95 20.36 5.55
C ALA A 151 14.26 20.35 4.73
N SER A 152 15.38 20.30 5.45
CA SER A 152 16.72 20.08 4.91
C SER A 152 17.49 19.18 5.88
N PHE A 153 16.93 17.99 6.14
CA PHE A 153 17.59 17.01 7.00
C PHE A 153 18.56 16.15 6.18
N GLU A 154 19.62 15.73 6.82
CA GLU A 154 20.50 14.68 6.32
C GLU A 154 20.19 13.37 7.04
N VAL A 155 20.32 12.24 6.34
CA VAL A 155 20.25 10.94 6.98
C VAL A 155 21.45 10.82 7.91
N ALA A 156 21.22 10.73 9.21
CA ALA A 156 22.31 10.46 10.13
C ALA A 156 22.93 9.11 9.72
N LYS A 157 24.23 9.15 9.35
CA LYS A 157 24.98 7.91 9.12
C LYS A 157 24.84 7.06 10.38
N PRO A 158 24.49 5.76 10.28
CA PRO A 158 24.45 4.90 11.45
C PRO A 158 25.72 5.12 12.27
N ALA A 159 25.57 5.46 13.55
CA ALA A 159 26.71 5.52 14.42
C ALA A 159 27.38 4.15 14.35
N GLU A 160 28.61 4.10 13.88
CA GLU A 160 29.43 2.89 13.90
C GLU A 160 29.29 2.29 15.30
N ALA A 161 28.84 1.02 15.33
CA ALA A 161 28.64 0.31 16.58
C ALA A 161 29.91 0.48 17.43
N VAL A 162 29.80 1.23 18.52
CA VAL A 162 30.88 1.34 19.50
C VAL A 162 31.11 -0.06 20.00
N PRO A 163 32.29 -0.66 19.83
CA PRO A 163 32.53 -1.99 20.36
C PRO A 163 32.32 -1.94 21.88
N ALA A 164 31.45 -2.83 22.36
CA ALA A 164 31.20 -2.99 23.77
C ALA A 164 32.54 -3.36 24.45
N SER A 165 33.04 -2.50 25.29
CA SER A 165 34.20 -2.70 26.16
C SER A 165 33.80 -3.44 27.43
#